data_850f3f495aaf204624093a2d726e525c
#
_entry.id   850f3f495aaf204624093a2d726e525c
#
_cell.length_a   1.000
_cell.length_b   1.000
_cell.length_c   1.000
_cell.angle_alpha   90.00
_cell.angle_beta   90.00
_cell.angle_gamma   90.00
#
_symmetry.space_group_name_H-M   'P 1'
#
loop_
_entity.id
_entity.type
_entity.pdbx_description
1 polymer ?
#
loop_
_entity_poly.entity_id
_entity_poly.type
_entity_poly.pdbx_seq_one_letter_code
_entity_poly.pdbx_strand_id
1 'polypeptide(L)'
;MLEGIIWAVSAGIMLGLYALPEKFTRNFSYENTWSLFFVITMFIVPYIAAVLLLNGLEIFGMISSSVLVKMGIASLLWGIGVVLWGKAISHIGLSLGFSIFIGTLIFIGSLIPWFIDASGNFQINLPDNNILFTILAGLSIVLIGVVFNGRAGLIREADESEIKKEIPSSTKNSMLSGILIAVVGGVLATAFSYSNAIGKEPFILAAQELGLAEWKASIGVMNVIYVSGGIAAIIYYAVALTSNKAWGLFKTKSLGKNVGFIIIMSILNFTASVTFSYAASELGPDAGKTVGYAIFNAMSVLTATLSGLIVGEWKQASSSARKNLYIGLISMVLGIIIVSIGNGLGA
;
A
#
# COMPACT_ATOMS: atom_id res chain seq x y z
N MET A 1 -12.02 -0.37 -19.55
CA MET A 1 -10.81 0.48 -19.36
C MET A 1 -11.05 1.74 -18.54
N LEU A 2 -11.89 2.70 -18.95
CA LEU A 2 -12.15 3.91 -18.16
C LEU A 2 -12.67 3.59 -16.76
N GLU A 3 -13.56 2.62 -16.64
CA GLU A 3 -14.10 2.13 -15.37
C GLU A 3 -12.99 1.62 -14.44
N GLY A 4 -12.07 0.80 -14.94
CA GLY A 4 -10.94 0.31 -14.17
C GLY A 4 -10.01 1.41 -13.66
N ILE A 5 -9.78 2.46 -14.48
CA ILE A 5 -9.00 3.64 -14.04
C ILE A 5 -9.73 4.37 -12.90
N ILE A 6 -11.05 4.58 -13.02
CA ILE A 6 -11.86 5.24 -11.98
C ILE A 6 -11.80 4.44 -10.68
N TRP A 7 -11.91 3.10 -10.73
CA TRP A 7 -11.79 2.25 -9.56
C TRP A 7 -10.39 2.28 -8.97
N ALA A 8 -9.32 2.27 -9.79
CA ALA A 8 -7.95 2.36 -9.30
C ALA A 8 -7.66 3.70 -8.60
N VAL A 9 -8.16 4.81 -9.17
CA VAL A 9 -8.09 6.15 -8.55
C VAL A 9 -8.84 6.16 -7.23
N SER A 10 -10.07 5.64 -7.20
CA SER A 10 -10.90 5.57 -5.99
C SER A 10 -10.24 4.74 -4.89
N ALA A 11 -9.64 3.60 -5.24
CA ALA A 11 -8.86 2.76 -4.35
C ALA A 11 -7.67 3.53 -3.76
N GLY A 12 -6.93 4.26 -4.61
CA GLY A 12 -5.80 5.08 -4.18
C GLY A 12 -6.22 6.20 -3.23
N ILE A 13 -7.36 6.85 -3.47
CA ILE A 13 -7.91 7.88 -2.56
C ILE A 13 -8.20 7.26 -1.18
N MET A 14 -8.89 6.12 -1.13
CA MET A 14 -9.18 5.44 0.13
C MET A 14 -7.89 5.03 0.86
N LEU A 15 -6.90 4.50 0.13
CA LEU A 15 -5.61 4.14 0.70
C LEU A 15 -4.82 5.37 1.18
N GLY A 16 -4.93 6.52 0.52
CA GLY A 16 -4.29 7.77 0.94
C GLY A 16 -4.90 8.37 2.19
N LEU A 17 -6.18 8.12 2.44
CA LEU A 17 -6.92 8.68 3.58
C LEU A 17 -6.95 7.77 4.81
N TYR A 18 -6.66 6.46 4.66
CA TYR A 18 -6.92 5.49 5.73
C TYR A 18 -6.18 5.80 7.04
N ALA A 19 -4.99 6.36 6.97
CA ALA A 19 -4.18 6.67 8.16
C ALA A 19 -4.56 8.01 8.81
N LEU A 20 -5.36 8.86 8.16
CA LEU A 20 -5.72 10.18 8.68
C LEU A 20 -6.40 10.14 10.07
N PRO A 21 -7.31 9.19 10.37
CA PRO A 21 -7.96 9.12 11.68
C PRO A 21 -7.01 8.81 12.84
N GLU A 22 -5.78 8.30 12.60
CA GLU A 22 -4.77 8.10 13.65
C GLU A 22 -4.50 9.38 14.44
N LYS A 23 -4.52 10.55 13.77
CA LYS A 23 -4.28 11.86 14.40
C LYS A 23 -5.29 12.22 15.50
N PHE A 24 -6.43 11.55 15.53
CA PHE A 24 -7.48 11.77 16.51
C PHE A 24 -7.45 10.76 17.66
N THR A 25 -6.57 9.77 17.62
CA THR A 25 -6.36 8.84 18.76
C THR A 25 -5.70 9.57 19.92
N ARG A 26 -6.04 9.17 21.15
CA ARG A 26 -5.56 9.82 22.37
C ARG A 26 -5.03 8.80 23.36
N ASN A 27 -3.94 9.13 24.03
CA ASN A 27 -3.32 8.29 25.06
C ASN A 27 -2.94 6.88 24.59
N PHE A 28 -2.74 6.70 23.29
CA PHE A 28 -2.13 5.54 22.67
C PHE A 28 -0.73 5.90 22.21
N SER A 29 0.22 4.97 22.33
CA SER A 29 1.48 5.06 21.59
C SER A 29 1.25 4.63 20.13
N TYR A 30 2.27 4.84 19.29
CA TYR A 30 2.28 4.34 17.93
C TYR A 30 1.99 2.83 17.88
N GLU A 31 2.65 2.05 18.75
CA GLU A 31 2.49 0.60 18.81
C GLU A 31 1.05 0.18 19.17
N ASN A 32 0.37 0.91 20.05
CA ASN A 32 -1.01 0.61 20.42
C ASN A 32 -1.97 0.83 19.25
N THR A 33 -1.82 1.95 18.54
CA THR A 33 -2.68 2.27 17.41
C THR A 33 -2.47 1.26 16.27
N TRP A 34 -1.22 1.03 15.87
CA TRP A 34 -0.92 0.18 14.72
C TRP A 34 -1.07 -1.31 15.01
N SER A 35 -0.79 -1.79 16.23
CA SER A 35 -1.09 -3.19 16.58
C SER A 35 -2.57 -3.50 16.46
N LEU A 36 -3.43 -2.63 17.01
CA LEU A 36 -4.88 -2.81 16.93
C LEU A 36 -5.39 -2.65 15.50
N PHE A 37 -4.83 -1.70 14.74
CA PHE A 37 -5.10 -1.55 13.32
C PHE A 37 -4.80 -2.83 12.55
N PHE A 38 -3.63 -3.43 12.72
CA PHE A 38 -3.27 -4.66 12.00
C PHE A 38 -4.14 -5.85 12.40
N VAL A 39 -4.50 -5.97 13.68
CA VAL A 39 -5.46 -7.01 14.10
C VAL A 39 -6.81 -6.83 13.42
N ILE A 40 -7.36 -5.63 13.44
CA ILE A 40 -8.68 -5.37 12.87
C ILE A 40 -8.65 -5.46 11.35
N THR A 41 -7.69 -4.81 10.69
CA THR A 41 -7.66 -4.73 9.22
C THR A 41 -7.26 -6.03 8.55
N MET A 42 -6.42 -6.87 9.19
CA MET A 42 -5.88 -8.08 8.57
C MET A 42 -6.63 -9.36 8.96
N PHE A 43 -7.40 -9.35 10.04
CA PHE A 43 -8.12 -10.55 10.48
C PHE A 43 -9.62 -10.31 10.66
N ILE A 44 -10.03 -9.23 11.34
CA ILE A 44 -11.43 -9.02 11.67
C ILE A 44 -12.22 -8.54 10.44
N VAL A 45 -11.75 -7.49 9.77
CA VAL A 45 -12.47 -6.93 8.60
C VAL A 45 -12.52 -7.93 7.45
N PRO A 46 -11.43 -8.62 7.04
CA PRO A 46 -11.49 -9.65 6.01
C PRO A 46 -12.44 -10.80 6.35
N TYR A 47 -12.41 -11.28 7.59
CA TYR A 47 -13.31 -12.35 8.04
C TYR A 47 -14.78 -11.92 7.96
N ILE A 48 -15.12 -10.74 8.47
CA ILE A 48 -16.48 -10.20 8.41
C ILE A 48 -16.91 -10.01 6.95
N ALA A 49 -16.04 -9.48 6.10
CA ALA A 49 -16.32 -9.31 4.67
C ALA A 49 -16.59 -10.65 3.98
N ALA A 50 -15.81 -11.71 4.28
CA ALA A 50 -16.05 -13.04 3.74
C ALA A 50 -17.42 -13.60 4.17
N VAL A 51 -17.72 -13.55 5.47
CA VAL A 51 -18.98 -14.07 6.00
C VAL A 51 -20.19 -13.35 5.41
N LEU A 52 -20.14 -12.01 5.32
CA LEU A 52 -21.28 -11.20 4.90
C LEU A 52 -21.43 -11.12 3.37
N LEU A 53 -20.34 -11.10 2.62
CA LEU A 53 -20.35 -10.77 1.19
C LEU A 53 -20.07 -11.99 0.30
N LEU A 54 -19.37 -13.02 0.80
CA LEU A 54 -19.09 -14.26 0.06
C LEU A 54 -20.03 -15.42 0.47
N ASN A 55 -21.03 -15.15 1.30
CA ASN A 55 -21.93 -16.15 1.89
C ASN A 55 -21.18 -17.23 2.71
N GLY A 56 -20.04 -16.86 3.30
CA GLY A 56 -19.22 -17.75 4.13
C GLY A 56 -17.81 -17.95 3.60
N LEU A 57 -17.23 -19.11 3.90
CA LEU A 57 -15.84 -19.43 3.58
C LEU A 57 -15.67 -20.49 2.50
N GLU A 58 -16.78 -20.94 1.87
CA GLU A 58 -16.80 -22.03 0.90
C GLU A 58 -15.88 -21.77 -0.30
N ILE A 59 -15.84 -20.52 -0.79
CA ILE A 59 -15.01 -20.11 -1.92
C ILE A 59 -13.52 -20.49 -1.74
N PHE A 60 -13.00 -20.46 -0.50
CA PHE A 60 -11.61 -20.83 -0.23
C PHE A 60 -11.32 -22.31 -0.41
N GLY A 61 -12.33 -23.18 -0.19
CA GLY A 61 -12.24 -24.61 -0.43
C GLY A 61 -12.18 -24.99 -1.91
N MET A 62 -12.62 -24.11 -2.80
CA MET A 62 -12.60 -24.30 -4.25
C MET A 62 -11.27 -23.93 -4.89
N ILE A 63 -10.43 -23.16 -4.18
CA ILE A 63 -9.12 -22.75 -4.69
C ILE A 63 -8.10 -23.85 -4.42
N SER A 64 -7.29 -24.18 -5.44
CA SER A 64 -6.27 -25.21 -5.29
C SER A 64 -5.28 -24.86 -4.18
N SER A 65 -4.88 -25.86 -3.39
CA SER A 65 -3.92 -25.67 -2.29
C SER A 65 -2.59 -25.07 -2.78
N SER A 66 -2.16 -25.39 -4.00
CA SER A 66 -0.95 -24.81 -4.60
C SER A 66 -1.05 -23.29 -4.75
N VAL A 67 -2.18 -22.77 -5.24
CA VAL A 67 -2.42 -21.33 -5.38
C VAL A 67 -2.47 -20.68 -4.00
N LEU A 68 -3.23 -21.24 -3.05
CA LEU A 68 -3.34 -20.69 -1.69
C LEU A 68 -1.97 -20.62 -0.98
N VAL A 69 -1.14 -21.65 -1.12
CA VAL A 69 0.21 -21.67 -0.52
C VAL A 69 1.11 -20.62 -1.17
N LYS A 70 1.13 -20.51 -2.51
CA LYS A 70 1.90 -19.46 -3.20
C LYS A 70 1.44 -18.05 -2.78
N MET A 71 0.14 -17.81 -2.73
CA MET A 71 -0.43 -16.55 -2.23
C MET A 71 -0.04 -16.29 -0.79
N GLY A 72 -0.15 -17.30 0.08
CA GLY A 72 0.17 -17.19 1.51
C GLY A 72 1.63 -16.83 1.75
N ILE A 73 2.56 -17.51 1.06
CA ILE A 73 4.00 -17.22 1.17
C ILE A 73 4.30 -15.80 0.66
N ALA A 74 3.80 -15.44 -0.51
CA ALA A 74 3.98 -14.10 -1.06
C ALA A 74 3.41 -13.02 -0.14
N SER A 75 2.23 -13.27 0.42
CA SER A 75 1.59 -12.33 1.35
C SER A 75 2.33 -12.20 2.68
N LEU A 76 2.93 -13.30 3.17
CA LEU A 76 3.81 -13.24 4.34
C LEU A 76 5.05 -12.36 4.07
N LEU A 77 5.65 -12.48 2.87
CA LEU A 77 6.77 -11.62 2.46
C LEU A 77 6.33 -10.14 2.38
N TRP A 78 5.13 -9.87 1.84
CA TRP A 78 4.55 -8.53 1.88
C TRP A 78 4.40 -8.00 3.30
N GLY A 79 3.87 -8.82 4.23
CA GLY A 79 3.75 -8.45 5.64
C GLY A 79 5.09 -8.12 6.29
N ILE A 80 6.14 -8.89 6.01
CA ILE A 80 7.51 -8.59 6.44
C ILE A 80 7.98 -7.26 5.84
N GLY A 81 7.71 -7.02 4.55
CA GLY A 81 8.03 -5.77 3.87
C GLY A 81 7.42 -4.55 4.56
N VAL A 82 6.14 -4.64 4.96
CA VAL A 82 5.43 -3.58 5.70
C VAL A 82 6.06 -3.33 7.07
N VAL A 83 6.49 -4.38 7.78
CA VAL A 83 7.22 -4.25 9.05
C VAL A 83 8.56 -3.55 8.85
N LEU A 84 9.31 -3.92 7.81
CA LEU A 84 10.60 -3.29 7.49
C LEU A 84 10.44 -1.81 7.12
N TRP A 85 9.34 -1.42 6.48
CA TRP A 85 9.03 -0.03 6.24
C TRP A 85 8.96 0.78 7.55
N GLY A 86 8.19 0.31 8.54
CA GLY A 86 8.14 0.95 9.86
C GLY A 86 9.53 1.08 10.50
N LYS A 87 10.38 0.05 10.33
CA LYS A 87 11.76 0.05 10.82
C LYS A 87 12.67 1.02 10.05
N ALA A 88 12.50 1.17 8.74
CA ALA A 88 13.23 2.15 7.94
C ALA A 88 12.95 3.58 8.41
N ILE A 89 11.68 3.90 8.69
CA ILE A 89 11.28 5.22 9.19
C ILE A 89 12.01 5.59 10.48
N SER A 90 12.21 4.65 11.39
CA SER A 90 12.95 4.92 12.64
C SER A 90 14.44 5.24 12.43
N HIS A 91 15.02 4.90 11.27
CA HIS A 91 16.43 5.15 10.93
C HIS A 91 16.63 6.42 10.10
N ILE A 92 15.74 6.68 9.15
CA ILE A 92 15.94 7.73 8.12
C ILE A 92 14.78 8.73 8.05
N GLY A 93 13.88 8.70 9.02
CA GLY A 93 12.72 9.58 9.05
C GLY A 93 11.58 9.11 8.14
N LEU A 94 10.40 9.68 8.37
CA LEU A 94 9.18 9.29 7.67
C LEU A 94 9.28 9.59 6.17
N SER A 95 9.69 10.80 5.82
CA SER A 95 9.66 11.28 4.43
C SER A 95 10.60 10.51 3.52
N LEU A 96 11.84 10.27 3.94
CA LEU A 96 12.82 9.53 3.14
C LEU A 96 12.48 8.04 3.11
N GLY A 97 12.17 7.44 4.27
CA GLY A 97 11.82 6.02 4.38
C GLY A 97 10.58 5.67 3.56
N PHE A 98 9.54 6.52 3.64
CA PHE A 98 8.33 6.35 2.83
C PHE A 98 8.62 6.46 1.33
N SER A 99 9.37 7.48 0.90
CA SER A 99 9.63 7.70 -0.53
C SER A 99 10.46 6.58 -1.16
N ILE A 100 11.49 6.09 -0.48
CA ILE A 100 12.30 4.97 -0.99
C ILE A 100 11.46 3.69 -1.05
N PHE A 101 10.74 3.38 0.03
CA PHE A 101 9.90 2.19 0.09
C PHE A 101 8.81 2.20 -0.98
N ILE A 102 8.01 3.27 -1.08
CA ILE A 102 6.91 3.39 -2.04
C ILE A 102 7.43 3.49 -3.46
N GLY A 103 8.54 4.21 -3.71
CA GLY A 103 9.16 4.26 -5.02
C GLY A 103 9.59 2.86 -5.52
N THR A 104 10.24 2.08 -4.65
CA THR A 104 10.62 0.69 -4.94
C THR A 104 9.39 -0.18 -5.22
N LEU A 105 8.36 -0.05 -4.38
CA LEU A 105 7.11 -0.79 -4.49
C LEU A 105 6.35 -0.46 -5.77
N ILE A 106 6.22 0.81 -6.15
CA ILE A 106 5.54 1.21 -7.39
C ILE A 106 6.28 0.66 -8.60
N PHE A 107 7.60 0.89 -8.67
CA PHE A 107 8.37 0.50 -9.85
C PHE A 107 8.41 -1.02 -10.04
N ILE A 108 8.91 -1.75 -9.04
CA ILE A 108 9.06 -3.21 -9.14
C ILE A 108 7.70 -3.90 -9.16
N GLY A 109 6.78 -3.51 -8.26
CA GLY A 109 5.47 -4.15 -8.13
C GLY A 109 4.59 -3.98 -9.36
N SER A 110 4.70 -2.86 -10.06
CA SER A 110 3.98 -2.64 -11.32
C SER A 110 4.49 -3.51 -12.46
N LEU A 111 5.76 -3.92 -12.43
CA LEU A 111 6.35 -4.75 -13.48
C LEU A 111 6.14 -6.26 -13.26
N ILE A 112 5.83 -6.70 -12.03
CA ILE A 112 5.64 -8.12 -11.70
C ILE A 112 4.70 -8.84 -12.67
N PRO A 113 3.52 -8.30 -13.05
CA PRO A 113 2.60 -9.00 -13.96
C PRO A 113 3.19 -9.29 -15.35
N TRP A 114 4.25 -8.63 -15.75
CA TRP A 114 4.94 -8.90 -17.02
C TRP A 114 5.92 -10.09 -16.94
N PHE A 115 6.24 -10.54 -15.72
CA PHE A 115 7.23 -11.59 -15.48
C PHE A 115 6.66 -12.86 -14.86
N ILE A 116 5.33 -12.94 -14.69
CA ILE A 116 4.65 -14.11 -14.15
C ILE A 116 3.41 -14.48 -14.98
N ASP A 117 3.19 -15.78 -15.18
CA ASP A 117 1.96 -16.32 -15.76
C ASP A 117 0.80 -16.37 -14.72
N ALA A 118 -0.39 -16.79 -15.18
CA ALA A 118 -1.57 -16.98 -14.33
C ALA A 118 -1.36 -18.06 -13.23
N SER A 119 -0.41 -18.98 -13.43
CA SER A 119 -0.06 -20.03 -12.47
C SER A 119 1.02 -19.60 -11.48
N GLY A 120 1.55 -18.39 -11.63
CA GLY A 120 2.62 -17.82 -10.79
C GLY A 120 4.01 -18.36 -11.12
N ASN A 121 4.23 -18.86 -12.35
CA ASN A 121 5.56 -19.26 -12.82
C ASN A 121 6.21 -18.07 -13.54
N PHE A 122 7.54 -18.08 -13.56
CA PHE A 122 8.29 -17.06 -14.31
C PHE A 122 8.08 -17.24 -15.80
N GLN A 123 7.48 -16.25 -16.42
CA GLN A 123 7.27 -16.16 -17.88
C GLN A 123 7.29 -14.69 -18.28
N ILE A 124 8.06 -14.37 -19.32
CA ILE A 124 8.17 -13.00 -19.81
C ILE A 124 7.02 -12.73 -20.79
N ASN A 125 6.10 -11.85 -20.40
CA ASN A 125 4.95 -11.41 -21.19
C ASN A 125 4.99 -9.88 -21.32
N LEU A 126 5.91 -9.36 -22.15
CA LEU A 126 6.01 -7.93 -22.39
C LEU A 126 4.95 -7.48 -23.40
N PRO A 127 4.31 -6.31 -23.18
CA PRO A 127 3.43 -5.72 -24.17
C PRO A 127 4.23 -5.18 -25.38
N ASP A 128 3.52 -4.78 -26.43
CA ASP A 128 4.13 -4.14 -27.60
C ASP A 128 4.99 -2.95 -27.20
N ASN A 129 6.04 -2.68 -28.00
CA ASN A 129 7.05 -1.66 -27.69
C ASN A 129 6.45 -0.28 -27.37
N ASN A 130 5.42 0.16 -28.10
CA ASN A 130 4.79 1.47 -27.85
C ASN A 130 4.12 1.53 -26.48
N ILE A 131 3.45 0.46 -26.07
CA ILE A 131 2.81 0.30 -24.76
C ILE A 131 3.88 0.25 -23.68
N LEU A 132 4.89 -0.62 -23.87
CA LEU A 132 6.01 -0.81 -22.96
C LEU A 132 6.71 0.51 -22.64
N PHE A 133 7.16 1.24 -23.68
CA PHE A 133 7.87 2.51 -23.48
C PHE A 133 6.99 3.60 -22.88
N THR A 134 5.71 3.65 -23.23
CA THR A 134 4.77 4.64 -22.66
C THR A 134 4.55 4.37 -21.17
N ILE A 135 4.33 3.11 -20.77
CA ILE A 135 4.16 2.74 -19.38
C ILE A 135 5.44 2.99 -18.57
N LEU A 136 6.61 2.58 -19.10
CA LEU A 136 7.89 2.82 -18.41
C LEU A 136 8.20 4.32 -18.27
N ALA A 137 7.89 5.14 -19.27
CA ALA A 137 8.02 6.59 -19.18
C ALA A 137 7.10 7.16 -18.08
N GLY A 138 5.83 6.74 -18.05
CA GLY A 138 4.89 7.16 -17.02
C GLY A 138 5.33 6.74 -15.61
N LEU A 139 5.76 5.49 -15.42
CA LEU A 139 6.31 5.01 -14.15
C LEU A 139 7.54 5.81 -13.70
N SER A 140 8.44 6.13 -14.65
CA SER A 140 9.63 6.95 -14.34
C SER A 140 9.25 8.36 -13.87
N ILE A 141 8.23 8.97 -14.48
CA ILE A 141 7.72 10.28 -14.07
C ILE A 141 7.04 10.20 -12.70
N VAL A 142 6.30 9.11 -12.40
CA VAL A 142 5.77 8.88 -11.04
C VAL A 142 6.90 8.80 -10.03
N LEU A 143 7.97 8.05 -10.33
CA LEU A 143 9.13 7.94 -9.44
C LEU A 143 9.81 9.29 -9.19
N ILE A 144 9.97 10.11 -10.23
CA ILE A 144 10.46 11.49 -10.06
C ILE A 144 9.57 12.24 -9.09
N GLY A 145 8.24 12.11 -9.22
CA GLY A 145 7.28 12.70 -8.30
C GLY A 145 7.46 12.23 -6.85
N VAL A 146 7.64 10.93 -6.64
CA VAL A 146 7.90 10.34 -5.31
C VAL A 146 9.20 10.88 -4.71
N VAL A 147 10.27 10.99 -5.50
CA VAL A 147 11.56 11.57 -5.06
C VAL A 147 11.41 13.02 -4.63
N PHE A 148 10.70 13.84 -5.41
CA PHE A 148 10.45 15.24 -5.06
C PHE A 148 9.59 15.38 -3.80
N ASN A 149 8.56 14.53 -3.62
CA ASN A 149 7.78 14.50 -2.38
C ASN A 149 8.63 14.11 -1.17
N GLY A 150 9.49 13.10 -1.30
CA GLY A 150 10.44 12.72 -0.25
C GLY A 150 11.39 13.86 0.10
N ARG A 151 11.94 14.56 -0.90
CA ARG A 151 12.80 15.72 -0.69
C ARG A 151 12.06 16.87 -0.01
N ALA A 152 10.81 17.12 -0.39
CA ALA A 152 9.97 18.12 0.25
C ALA A 152 9.79 17.82 1.75
N GLY A 153 9.50 16.58 2.09
CA GLY A 153 9.37 16.13 3.47
C GLY A 153 10.66 16.26 4.26
N LEU A 154 11.81 15.89 3.68
CA LEU A 154 13.13 16.06 4.33
C LEU A 154 13.43 17.52 4.65
N ILE A 155 13.16 18.43 3.70
CA ILE A 155 13.37 19.87 3.94
C ILE A 155 12.44 20.34 5.07
N ARG A 156 11.16 19.91 5.07
CA ARG A 156 10.21 20.27 6.13
C ARG A 156 10.68 19.74 7.50
N GLU A 157 11.14 18.51 7.58
CA GLU A 157 11.65 17.92 8.82
C GLU A 157 12.90 18.69 9.34
N ALA A 158 13.78 19.14 8.44
CA ALA A 158 14.92 19.96 8.79
C ALA A 158 14.48 21.34 9.32
N ASP A 159 13.57 22.02 8.61
CA ASP A 159 12.99 23.30 9.04
C ASP A 159 12.36 23.20 10.45
N GLU A 160 11.59 22.13 10.72
CA GLU A 160 10.97 21.89 12.02
C GLU A 160 12.00 21.59 13.12
N SER A 161 13.09 20.87 12.80
CA SER A 161 14.17 20.58 13.75
C SER A 161 14.96 21.83 14.13
N GLU A 162 15.22 22.73 13.20
CA GLU A 162 15.85 24.04 13.49
C GLU A 162 14.99 24.89 14.43
N ILE A 163 13.67 24.90 14.20
CA ILE A 163 12.72 25.64 15.06
C ILE A 163 12.72 25.08 16.49
N LYS A 164 12.76 23.74 16.63
CA LYS A 164 12.74 23.03 17.92
C LYS A 164 14.12 22.96 18.61
N LYS A 165 15.20 23.36 17.95
CA LYS A 165 16.60 23.19 18.41
C LYS A 165 16.95 21.74 18.78
N GLU A 166 16.39 20.77 18.07
CA GLU A 166 16.66 19.35 18.25
C GLU A 166 17.88 18.93 17.43
N ILE A 167 18.77 18.12 18.01
CA ILE A 167 19.97 17.60 17.33
C ILE A 167 19.51 16.45 16.39
N PRO A 168 19.88 16.42 15.10
CA PRO A 168 19.59 15.32 14.22
C PRO A 168 20.15 14.00 14.76
N SER A 169 19.30 13.02 14.99
CA SER A 169 19.65 11.78 15.70
C SER A 169 20.33 10.71 14.84
N SER A 170 20.56 10.92 13.53
CA SER A 170 21.09 9.88 12.66
C SER A 170 22.59 10.01 12.39
N THR A 171 23.35 8.98 12.74
CA THR A 171 24.72 8.78 12.26
C THR A 171 24.73 8.29 10.82
N LYS A 172 25.82 8.55 10.05
CA LYS A 172 25.97 8.11 8.64
C LYS A 172 25.71 6.61 8.43
N ASN A 173 26.09 5.76 9.38
CA ASN A 173 25.87 4.31 9.35
C ASN A 173 24.39 3.95 9.55
N SER A 174 23.66 4.72 10.37
CA SER A 174 22.23 4.54 10.57
C SER A 174 21.44 4.90 9.29
N MET A 175 21.87 5.93 8.56
CA MET A 175 21.24 6.35 7.31
C MET A 175 21.34 5.28 6.22
N LEU A 176 22.53 4.70 5.98
CA LEU A 176 22.71 3.65 4.97
C LEU A 176 21.89 2.40 5.33
N SER A 177 21.89 1.99 6.59
CA SER A 177 21.07 0.86 7.06
C SER A 177 19.59 1.13 6.84
N GLY A 178 19.10 2.33 7.13
CA GLY A 178 17.69 2.71 6.89
C GLY A 178 17.31 2.68 5.41
N ILE A 179 18.17 3.16 4.52
CA ILE A 179 17.97 3.07 3.06
C ILE A 179 17.88 1.62 2.60
N LEU A 180 18.81 0.76 3.03
CA LEU A 180 18.81 -0.67 2.68
C LEU A 180 17.54 -1.37 3.19
N ILE A 181 17.12 -1.09 4.43
CA ILE A 181 15.89 -1.64 5.01
C ILE A 181 14.67 -1.16 4.20
N ALA A 182 14.61 0.11 3.77
CA ALA A 182 13.52 0.63 2.96
C ALA A 182 13.44 -0.04 1.59
N VAL A 183 14.59 -0.23 0.91
CA VAL A 183 14.65 -0.90 -0.39
C VAL A 183 14.25 -2.38 -0.26
N VAL A 184 14.84 -3.12 0.68
CA VAL A 184 14.50 -4.53 0.91
C VAL A 184 13.03 -4.67 1.29
N GLY A 185 12.54 -3.83 2.19
CA GLY A 185 11.13 -3.78 2.56
C GLY A 185 10.22 -3.53 1.35
N GLY A 186 10.58 -2.56 0.49
CA GLY A 186 9.86 -2.24 -0.74
C GLY A 186 9.84 -3.42 -1.72
N VAL A 187 10.98 -4.10 -1.92
CA VAL A 187 11.05 -5.30 -2.77
C VAL A 187 10.14 -6.41 -2.23
N LEU A 188 10.23 -6.72 -0.93
CA LEU A 188 9.36 -7.74 -0.31
C LEU A 188 7.88 -7.34 -0.39
N ALA A 189 7.58 -6.06 -0.25
CA ALA A 189 6.22 -5.57 -0.32
C ALA A 189 5.59 -5.71 -1.72
N THR A 190 6.39 -5.82 -2.78
CA THR A 190 5.87 -6.10 -4.14
C THR A 190 5.23 -7.48 -4.27
N ALA A 191 5.50 -8.39 -3.36
CA ALA A 191 4.86 -9.70 -3.30
C ALA A 191 3.33 -9.63 -3.14
N PHE A 192 2.78 -8.48 -2.69
CA PHE A 192 1.36 -8.18 -2.75
C PHE A 192 0.82 -8.22 -4.20
N SER A 193 1.54 -7.57 -5.14
CA SER A 193 1.16 -7.57 -6.55
C SER A 193 1.19 -8.98 -7.15
N TYR A 194 2.21 -9.77 -6.82
CA TYR A 194 2.31 -11.17 -7.22
C TYR A 194 1.13 -11.99 -6.67
N SER A 195 0.86 -11.92 -5.36
CA SER A 195 -0.23 -12.66 -4.73
C SER A 195 -1.59 -12.30 -5.34
N ASN A 196 -1.84 -11.00 -5.59
CA ASN A 196 -3.05 -10.55 -6.25
C ASN A 196 -3.16 -11.10 -7.69
N ALA A 197 -2.07 -11.10 -8.45
CA ALA A 197 -2.08 -11.55 -9.84
C ALA A 197 -2.43 -13.04 -9.98
N ILE A 198 -1.81 -13.91 -9.16
CA ILE A 198 -2.06 -15.36 -9.24
C ILE A 198 -3.37 -15.81 -8.59
N GLY A 199 -3.88 -15.07 -7.60
CA GLY A 199 -5.13 -15.40 -6.93
C GLY A 199 -6.36 -15.03 -7.73
N LYS A 200 -6.26 -14.05 -8.62
CA LYS A 200 -7.43 -13.41 -9.22
C LYS A 200 -8.28 -14.33 -10.04
N GLU A 201 -7.72 -14.97 -11.06
CA GLU A 201 -8.46 -15.88 -11.95
C GLU A 201 -9.13 -17.05 -11.20
N PRO A 202 -8.41 -17.81 -10.33
CA PRO A 202 -9.02 -18.87 -9.54
C PRO A 202 -10.22 -18.39 -8.69
N PHE A 203 -10.11 -17.20 -8.07
CA PHE A 203 -11.22 -16.66 -7.28
C PHE A 203 -12.39 -16.15 -8.13
N ILE A 204 -12.16 -15.65 -9.35
CA ILE A 204 -13.23 -15.28 -10.29
C ILE A 204 -14.02 -16.54 -10.68
N LEU A 205 -13.34 -17.62 -11.08
CA LEU A 205 -13.98 -18.87 -11.46
C LEU A 205 -14.79 -19.46 -10.29
N ALA A 206 -14.22 -19.50 -9.10
CA ALA A 206 -14.91 -19.96 -7.90
C ALA A 206 -16.13 -19.09 -7.55
N ALA A 207 -16.03 -17.76 -7.70
CA ALA A 207 -17.16 -16.86 -7.47
C ALA A 207 -18.30 -17.09 -8.47
N GLN A 208 -17.98 -17.32 -9.76
CA GLN A 208 -18.94 -17.65 -10.80
C GLN A 208 -19.65 -18.97 -10.52
N GLU A 209 -18.91 -20.01 -10.10
CA GLU A 209 -19.47 -21.30 -9.74
C GLU A 209 -20.43 -21.23 -8.54
N LEU A 210 -20.14 -20.32 -7.58
CA LEU A 210 -21.02 -20.04 -6.44
C LEU A 210 -22.17 -19.05 -6.76
N GLY A 211 -22.30 -18.59 -8.02
CA GLY A 211 -23.30 -17.60 -8.41
C GLY A 211 -23.09 -16.23 -7.79
N LEU A 212 -21.87 -15.92 -7.35
CA LEU A 212 -21.50 -14.63 -6.79
C LEU A 212 -21.14 -13.62 -7.90
N ALA A 213 -21.39 -12.35 -7.66
CA ALA A 213 -20.92 -11.30 -8.56
C ALA A 213 -19.39 -11.28 -8.64
N GLU A 214 -18.82 -11.07 -9.83
CA GLU A 214 -17.38 -11.19 -10.11
C GLU A 214 -16.51 -10.31 -9.20
N TRP A 215 -16.95 -9.08 -8.90
CA TRP A 215 -16.22 -8.19 -8.02
C TRP A 215 -15.96 -8.78 -6.62
N LYS A 216 -16.82 -9.70 -6.17
CA LYS A 216 -16.68 -10.38 -4.87
C LYS A 216 -15.46 -11.29 -4.81
N ALA A 217 -14.97 -11.80 -5.95
CA ALA A 217 -13.71 -12.54 -6.04
C ALA A 217 -12.55 -11.74 -5.43
N SER A 218 -12.54 -10.42 -5.61
CA SER A 218 -11.52 -9.53 -5.03
C SER A 218 -11.50 -9.55 -3.49
N ILE A 219 -12.65 -9.78 -2.86
CA ILE A 219 -12.72 -9.97 -1.40
C ILE A 219 -12.01 -11.26 -0.99
N GLY A 220 -12.23 -12.35 -1.73
CA GLY A 220 -11.55 -13.62 -1.48
C GLY A 220 -10.03 -13.51 -1.61
N VAL A 221 -9.56 -12.91 -2.70
CA VAL A 221 -8.13 -12.65 -2.92
C VAL A 221 -7.53 -11.83 -1.77
N MET A 222 -8.17 -10.72 -1.40
CA MET A 222 -7.67 -9.85 -0.33
C MET A 222 -7.73 -10.52 1.05
N ASN A 223 -8.68 -11.42 1.28
CA ASN A 223 -8.71 -12.22 2.50
C ASN A 223 -7.44 -13.03 2.68
N VAL A 224 -7.03 -13.80 1.67
CA VAL A 224 -5.79 -14.59 1.73
C VAL A 224 -4.59 -13.69 1.95
N ILE A 225 -4.49 -12.58 1.21
CA ILE A 225 -3.38 -11.64 1.30
C ILE A 225 -3.26 -11.04 2.70
N TYR A 226 -4.35 -10.51 3.22
CA TYR A 226 -4.35 -9.82 4.50
C TYR A 226 -4.11 -10.77 5.67
N VAL A 227 -4.82 -11.90 5.72
CA VAL A 227 -4.66 -12.87 6.80
C VAL A 227 -3.24 -13.44 6.84
N SER A 228 -2.68 -13.81 5.70
CA SER A 228 -1.32 -14.36 5.64
C SER A 228 -0.26 -13.29 5.95
N GLY A 229 -0.37 -12.10 5.38
CA GLY A 229 0.56 -10.99 5.65
C GLY A 229 0.46 -10.47 7.08
N GLY A 230 -0.73 -10.52 7.67
CA GLY A 230 -1.00 -10.10 9.04
C GLY A 230 -0.21 -10.86 10.10
N ILE A 231 0.17 -12.10 9.82
CA ILE A 231 0.95 -12.93 10.76
C ILE A 231 2.29 -12.23 11.11
N ALA A 232 3.01 -11.71 10.10
CA ALA A 232 4.26 -10.99 10.34
C ALA A 232 4.05 -9.72 11.15
N ALA A 233 3.00 -8.95 10.84
CA ALA A 233 2.67 -7.72 11.54
C ALA A 233 2.32 -7.98 13.01
N ILE A 234 1.48 -8.98 13.31
CA ILE A 234 1.11 -9.32 14.70
C ILE A 234 2.33 -9.70 15.51
N ILE A 235 3.22 -10.56 14.98
CA ILE A 235 4.44 -10.97 15.69
C ILE A 235 5.28 -9.73 16.01
N TYR A 236 5.50 -8.87 15.02
CA TYR A 236 6.29 -7.65 15.21
C TYR A 236 5.69 -6.74 16.29
N TYR A 237 4.40 -6.43 16.21
CA TYR A 237 3.77 -5.51 17.15
C TYR A 237 3.60 -6.11 18.54
N ALA A 238 3.43 -7.42 18.68
CA ALA A 238 3.44 -8.09 19.98
C ALA A 238 4.81 -7.92 20.68
N VAL A 239 5.92 -8.09 19.92
CA VAL A 239 7.26 -7.82 20.41
C VAL A 239 7.45 -6.34 20.75
N ALA A 240 7.02 -5.42 19.89
CA ALA A 240 7.15 -3.99 20.10
C ALA A 240 6.38 -3.51 21.35
N LEU A 241 5.12 -3.94 21.51
CA LEU A 241 4.30 -3.63 22.70
C LEU A 241 4.95 -4.14 23.99
N THR A 242 5.57 -5.33 23.95
CA THR A 242 6.24 -5.92 25.11
C THR A 242 7.53 -5.18 25.43
N SER A 243 8.38 -4.92 24.43
CA SER A 243 9.65 -4.21 24.60
C SER A 243 9.45 -2.78 25.11
N ASN A 244 8.43 -2.08 24.61
CA ASN A 244 8.13 -0.69 24.98
C ASN A 244 7.19 -0.59 26.20
N LYS A 245 6.85 -1.74 26.82
CA LYS A 245 5.93 -1.80 27.97
C LYS A 245 4.59 -1.09 27.72
N ALA A 246 4.10 -1.09 26.48
CA ALA A 246 2.96 -0.31 26.03
C ALA A 246 1.60 -1.00 26.25
N TRP A 247 1.56 -2.26 26.71
CA TRP A 247 0.31 -3.00 26.96
C TRP A 247 -0.65 -2.28 27.91
N GLY A 248 -0.10 -1.58 28.92
CA GLY A 248 -0.90 -0.85 29.91
C GLY A 248 -1.69 0.31 29.32
N LEU A 249 -1.26 0.89 28.18
CA LEU A 249 -1.91 2.02 27.54
C LEU A 249 -3.26 1.67 26.92
N PHE A 250 -3.55 0.39 26.71
CA PHE A 250 -4.91 -0.03 26.31
C PHE A 250 -5.97 0.24 27.39
N LYS A 251 -5.55 0.42 28.65
CA LYS A 251 -6.46 0.77 29.76
C LYS A 251 -6.72 2.28 29.84
N THR A 252 -7.11 2.90 28.71
CA THR A 252 -7.41 4.34 28.65
C THR A 252 -8.93 4.59 28.61
N LYS A 253 -9.38 5.74 29.19
CA LYS A 253 -10.75 6.21 29.03
C LYS A 253 -11.14 6.50 27.59
N SER A 254 -10.17 6.72 26.71
CA SER A 254 -10.37 7.01 25.29
C SER A 254 -10.48 5.74 24.43
N LEU A 255 -10.40 4.53 25.00
CA LEU A 255 -10.35 3.27 24.28
C LEU A 255 -11.45 3.16 23.21
N GLY A 256 -12.71 3.40 23.57
CA GLY A 256 -13.83 3.27 22.63
C GLY A 256 -13.74 4.23 21.43
N LYS A 257 -13.28 5.48 21.65
CA LYS A 257 -13.04 6.44 20.56
C LYS A 257 -11.87 6.01 19.67
N ASN A 258 -10.77 5.57 20.28
CA ASN A 258 -9.60 5.09 19.55
C ASN A 258 -9.95 3.87 18.68
N VAL A 259 -10.67 2.90 19.24
CA VAL A 259 -11.15 1.72 18.50
C VAL A 259 -12.05 2.15 17.33
N GLY A 260 -12.96 3.11 17.53
CA GLY A 260 -13.79 3.65 16.46
C GLY A 260 -12.99 4.24 15.30
N PHE A 261 -11.98 5.06 15.60
CA PHE A 261 -11.08 5.61 14.56
C PHE A 261 -10.28 4.50 13.85
N ILE A 262 -9.78 3.51 14.60
CA ILE A 262 -9.01 2.40 14.04
C ILE A 262 -9.89 1.49 13.17
N ILE A 263 -11.17 1.29 13.51
CA ILE A 263 -12.11 0.57 12.65
C ILE A 263 -12.31 1.32 11.33
N ILE A 264 -12.46 2.65 11.35
CA ILE A 264 -12.55 3.46 10.13
C ILE A 264 -11.29 3.30 9.28
N MET A 265 -10.10 3.39 9.90
CA MET A 265 -8.81 3.14 9.22
C MET A 265 -8.79 1.76 8.55
N SER A 266 -9.23 0.74 9.28
CA SER A 266 -9.19 -0.66 8.83
C SER A 266 -10.16 -0.93 7.68
N ILE A 267 -11.38 -0.39 7.75
CA ILE A 267 -12.37 -0.50 6.67
C ILE A 267 -11.85 0.20 5.42
N LEU A 268 -11.35 1.44 5.53
CA LEU A 268 -10.80 2.18 4.39
C LEU A 268 -9.64 1.44 3.73
N ASN A 269 -8.71 0.91 4.53
CA ASN A 269 -7.54 0.19 4.02
C ASN A 269 -7.93 -1.11 3.30
N PHE A 270 -8.76 -1.94 3.90
CA PHE A 270 -9.20 -3.19 3.29
C PHE A 270 -10.06 -2.94 2.04
N THR A 271 -11.02 -2.01 2.11
CA THR A 271 -11.86 -1.65 0.96
C THR A 271 -11.02 -1.08 -0.19
N ALA A 272 -10.00 -0.25 0.11
CA ALA A 272 -9.07 0.24 -0.90
C ALA A 272 -8.40 -0.92 -1.66
N SER A 273 -7.94 -1.94 -0.96
CA SER A 273 -7.26 -3.09 -1.58
C SER A 273 -8.23 -3.99 -2.36
N VAL A 274 -9.45 -4.20 -1.87
CA VAL A 274 -10.51 -4.91 -2.61
C VAL A 274 -10.85 -4.15 -3.90
N THR A 275 -11.06 -2.84 -3.80
CA THR A 275 -11.35 -1.98 -4.95
C THR A 275 -10.21 -1.97 -5.96
N PHE A 276 -8.94 -1.95 -5.49
CA PHE A 276 -7.78 -2.11 -6.36
C PHE A 276 -7.78 -3.46 -7.09
N SER A 277 -8.04 -4.56 -6.38
CA SER A 277 -8.09 -5.89 -6.98
C SER A 277 -9.16 -5.97 -8.07
N TYR A 278 -10.33 -5.38 -7.82
CA TYR A 278 -11.38 -5.28 -8.83
C TYR A 278 -10.96 -4.37 -10.01
N ALA A 279 -10.42 -3.19 -9.73
CA ALA A 279 -9.92 -2.27 -10.77
C ALA A 279 -8.92 -2.95 -11.72
N ALA A 280 -8.02 -3.76 -11.15
CA ALA A 280 -7.04 -4.49 -11.95
C ALA A 280 -7.68 -5.52 -12.90
N SER A 281 -8.92 -6.05 -12.63
CA SER A 281 -9.65 -6.87 -13.61
C SER A 281 -10.24 -6.05 -14.74
N GLU A 282 -10.82 -4.91 -14.40
CA GLU A 282 -11.47 -4.03 -15.36
C GLU A 282 -10.50 -3.35 -16.32
N LEU A 283 -9.22 -3.27 -15.97
CA LEU A 283 -8.15 -2.71 -16.81
C LEU A 283 -7.64 -3.67 -17.89
N GLY A 284 -8.04 -4.94 -17.82
CA GLY A 284 -7.65 -5.95 -18.80
C GLY A 284 -6.43 -6.80 -18.41
N PRO A 285 -6.12 -7.88 -19.18
CA PRO A 285 -5.24 -8.95 -18.73
C PRO A 285 -3.75 -8.56 -18.65
N ASP A 286 -3.21 -7.79 -19.60
CA ASP A 286 -1.76 -7.63 -19.75
C ASP A 286 -1.24 -6.33 -19.13
N ALA A 287 -1.47 -5.19 -19.78
CA ALA A 287 -1.04 -3.89 -19.27
C ALA A 287 -1.87 -3.41 -18.08
N GLY A 288 -3.14 -3.84 -17.99
CA GLY A 288 -4.08 -3.38 -16.99
C GLY A 288 -3.66 -3.69 -15.55
N LYS A 289 -3.09 -4.87 -15.29
CA LYS A 289 -2.61 -5.25 -13.95
C LYS A 289 -1.45 -4.35 -13.49
N THR A 290 -0.53 -4.04 -14.40
CA THR A 290 0.61 -3.13 -14.18
C THR A 290 0.13 -1.72 -13.90
N VAL A 291 -0.73 -1.20 -14.76
CA VAL A 291 -1.27 0.17 -14.70
C VAL A 291 -2.12 0.36 -13.46
N GLY A 292 -2.99 -0.58 -13.13
CA GLY A 292 -3.82 -0.52 -11.93
C GLY A 292 -3.00 -0.39 -10.66
N TYR A 293 -1.91 -1.15 -10.55
CA TYR A 293 -1.03 -1.08 -9.37
C TYR A 293 -0.28 0.26 -9.27
N ALA A 294 0.20 0.76 -10.40
CA ALA A 294 0.87 2.06 -10.45
C ALA A 294 -0.08 3.21 -10.05
N ILE A 295 -1.29 3.25 -10.64
CA ILE A 295 -2.31 4.27 -10.33
C ILE A 295 -2.71 4.19 -8.86
N PHE A 296 -3.02 3.01 -8.35
CA PHE A 296 -3.42 2.78 -6.96
C PHE A 296 -2.40 3.36 -5.96
N ASN A 297 -1.12 3.00 -6.12
CA ASN A 297 -0.08 3.46 -5.20
C ASN A 297 0.27 4.94 -5.40
N ALA A 298 0.38 5.43 -6.63
CA ALA A 298 0.66 6.83 -6.90
C ALA A 298 -0.47 7.74 -6.41
N MET A 299 -1.73 7.35 -6.61
CA MET A 299 -2.89 8.08 -6.08
C MET A 299 -2.94 8.06 -4.55
N SER A 300 -2.49 6.99 -3.90
CA SER A 300 -2.44 6.95 -2.44
C SER A 300 -1.44 7.98 -1.89
N VAL A 301 -0.25 8.08 -2.48
CA VAL A 301 0.75 9.09 -2.09
C VAL A 301 0.25 10.50 -2.37
N LEU A 302 -0.34 10.72 -3.56
CA LEU A 302 -0.93 12.01 -3.94
C LEU A 302 -2.00 12.45 -2.94
N THR A 303 -2.93 11.55 -2.60
CA THR A 303 -4.03 11.84 -1.67
C THR A 303 -3.53 12.07 -0.25
N ALA A 304 -2.60 11.25 0.25
CA ALA A 304 -1.99 11.45 1.56
C ALA A 304 -1.29 12.81 1.66
N THR A 305 -0.57 13.21 0.61
CA THR A 305 0.11 14.50 0.55
C THR A 305 -0.88 15.68 0.50
N LEU A 306 -1.93 15.57 -0.31
CA LEU A 306 -2.99 16.58 -0.39
C LEU A 306 -3.76 16.71 0.92
N SER A 307 -4.05 15.60 1.59
CA SER A 307 -4.69 15.62 2.92
C SER A 307 -3.82 16.34 3.94
N GLY A 308 -2.50 16.13 3.92
CA GLY A 308 -1.54 16.86 4.74
C GLY A 308 -1.54 18.38 4.48
N LEU A 309 -1.67 18.78 3.20
CA LEU A 309 -1.83 20.20 2.85
C LEU A 309 -3.13 20.80 3.42
N ILE A 310 -4.24 20.09 3.27
CA ILE A 310 -5.57 20.55 3.74
C ILE A 310 -5.59 20.70 5.27
N VAL A 311 -5.04 19.74 6.00
CA VAL A 311 -4.98 19.80 7.48
C VAL A 311 -3.90 20.75 7.99
N GLY A 312 -3.14 21.38 7.09
CA GLY A 312 -2.20 22.45 7.43
C GLY A 312 -0.82 21.99 7.89
N GLU A 313 -0.43 20.74 7.65
CA GLU A 313 0.92 20.23 7.98
C GLU A 313 2.06 21.00 7.31
N TRP A 314 1.78 21.66 6.19
CA TRP A 314 2.75 22.38 5.38
C TRP A 314 2.73 23.90 5.62
N LYS A 315 1.96 24.39 6.59
CA LYS A 315 1.83 25.83 6.84
C LYS A 315 3.14 26.48 7.26
N GLN A 316 3.97 25.76 8.03
CA GLN A 316 5.26 26.24 8.53
C GLN A 316 6.44 25.81 7.64
N ALA A 317 6.20 25.01 6.60
CA ALA A 317 7.22 24.56 5.68
C ALA A 317 7.81 25.72 4.87
N SER A 318 9.11 25.67 4.61
CA SER A 318 9.81 26.67 3.79
C SER A 318 9.30 26.70 2.35
N SER A 319 9.60 27.78 1.65
CA SER A 319 9.27 27.92 0.22
C SER A 319 9.93 26.81 -0.61
N SER A 320 11.15 26.39 -0.24
CA SER A 320 11.86 25.27 -0.89
C SER A 320 11.13 23.95 -0.71
N ALA A 321 10.67 23.63 0.50
CA ALA A 321 9.89 22.42 0.78
C ALA A 321 8.59 22.39 -0.05
N ARG A 322 7.83 23.50 -0.06
CA ARG A 322 6.58 23.58 -0.84
C ARG A 322 6.81 23.49 -2.34
N LYS A 323 7.89 24.10 -2.88
CA LYS A 323 8.24 24.00 -4.30
C LYS A 323 8.49 22.54 -4.70
N ASN A 324 9.30 21.79 -3.92
CA ASN A 324 9.54 20.38 -4.17
C ASN A 324 8.23 19.57 -4.09
N LEU A 325 7.37 19.86 -3.11
CA LEU A 325 6.06 19.22 -2.95
C LEU A 325 5.20 19.40 -4.21
N TYR A 326 5.03 20.60 -4.71
CA TYR A 326 4.22 20.86 -5.91
C TYR A 326 4.81 20.23 -7.16
N ILE A 327 6.13 20.24 -7.33
CA ILE A 327 6.79 19.51 -8.43
C ILE A 327 6.48 18.02 -8.32
N GLY A 328 6.58 17.46 -7.13
CA GLY A 328 6.26 16.06 -6.86
C GLY A 328 4.81 15.71 -7.23
N LEU A 329 3.85 16.49 -6.75
CA LEU A 329 2.43 16.30 -7.04
C LEU A 329 2.11 16.38 -8.53
N ILE A 330 2.63 17.40 -9.23
CA ILE A 330 2.43 17.58 -10.69
C ILE A 330 3.04 16.39 -11.45
N SER A 331 4.27 15.98 -11.11
CA SER A 331 4.91 14.83 -11.75
C SER A 331 4.11 13.55 -11.55
N MET A 332 3.58 13.31 -10.37
CA MET A 332 2.76 12.11 -10.11
C MET A 332 1.48 12.12 -10.95
N VAL A 333 0.77 13.25 -11.03
CA VAL A 333 -0.43 13.38 -11.86
C VAL A 333 -0.11 13.13 -13.33
N LEU A 334 0.95 13.75 -13.85
CA LEU A 334 1.38 13.54 -15.24
C LEU A 334 1.78 12.09 -15.49
N GLY A 335 2.51 11.47 -14.57
CA GLY A 335 2.90 10.07 -14.69
C GLY A 335 1.71 9.12 -14.71
N ILE A 336 0.69 9.34 -13.87
CA ILE A 336 -0.56 8.58 -13.86
C ILE A 336 -1.29 8.71 -15.21
N ILE A 337 -1.37 9.92 -15.77
CA ILE A 337 -1.99 10.15 -17.08
C ILE A 337 -1.25 9.38 -18.16
N ILE A 338 0.08 9.44 -18.19
CA ILE A 338 0.90 8.75 -19.21
C ILE A 338 0.76 7.23 -19.07
N VAL A 339 0.79 6.69 -17.85
CA VAL A 339 0.55 5.26 -17.61
C VAL A 339 -0.84 4.84 -18.10
N SER A 340 -1.85 5.68 -17.87
CA SER A 340 -3.23 5.42 -18.32
C SER A 340 -3.36 5.45 -19.85
N ILE A 341 -2.65 6.37 -20.52
CA ILE A 341 -2.56 6.41 -22.00
C ILE A 341 -1.89 5.13 -22.51
N GLY A 342 -0.78 4.70 -21.92
CA GLY A 342 -0.10 3.46 -22.28
C GLY A 342 -1.03 2.24 -22.19
N ASN A 343 -1.88 2.17 -21.17
CA ASN A 343 -2.91 1.12 -21.09
C ASN A 343 -3.92 1.23 -22.26
N GLY A 344 -4.32 2.46 -22.60
CA GLY A 344 -5.26 2.70 -23.69
C GLY A 344 -4.74 2.33 -25.08
N LEU A 345 -3.42 2.28 -25.27
CA LEU A 345 -2.82 1.84 -26.53
C LEU A 345 -2.90 0.30 -26.72
N GLY A 346 -3.10 -0.44 -25.61
CA GLY A 346 -3.21 -1.91 -25.61
C GLY A 346 -4.64 -2.45 -25.58
N ALA A 347 -5.63 -1.56 -25.51
CA ALA A 347 -7.06 -1.90 -25.48
C ALA A 347 -7.70 -1.65 -26.84
#